data_97557e4c5ee9ee34461f84ed55356ecc
#
_entry.id   97557e4c5ee9ee34461f84ed55356ecc
#
_cell.length_a   1.000
_cell.length_b   1.000
_cell.length_c   1.000
_cell.angle_alpha   90.00
_cell.angle_beta   90.00
_cell.angle_gamma   90.00
#
_symmetry.space_group_name_H-M   'P 1'
#
loop_
_entity.id
_entity.type
_entity.pdbx_description
1 polymer ?
#
loop_
_entity_poly.entity_id
_entity_poly.type
_entity_poly.pdbx_seq_one_letter_code
_entity_poly.pdbx_strand_id
1 'polypeptide(L)'
;MQPDYSRQLLLKEVGLAGQSKLAAARVLVVGAGGLGSPVLQYLAGAGVGCLGIIDADTLHPSNLHRQPIYALADVGRSKAALAAAAVQKINPAVRTEPHDVGFDADNALALVRAHDVVVDCSDNFRTKFLINDSAVLARRPAVFASVYQYEGQIQVYRPEATHACLRCIWPEATQDGVVGNCAEAGVLGPVPGAFGCLQALLTMKLLLGMPGQLAGELLLMDFMSFATTKLKAARRDGCAAPGCALIRSLAPEEPGLQIPLPSLDAAAGRFVLVDVRTAEEFSARPTPSRHIPMASLLADSHALDPGASYLLLCASGKRSLTAARELRRRGLDVRSLAGGLQALAAAEHA
;
A
#
# COMPACT_ATOMS: atom_id res chain seq x y z
N MET A 1 -26.35 -17.77 -13.89
CA MET A 1 -26.99 -16.48 -14.26
C MET A 1 -25.84 -15.55 -14.66
N GLN A 2 -25.98 -14.86 -15.80
CA GLN A 2 -24.96 -13.88 -16.22
C GLN A 2 -25.26 -12.52 -15.59
N PRO A 3 -24.21 -11.69 -15.29
CA PRO A 3 -24.40 -10.33 -14.79
C PRO A 3 -25.19 -9.48 -15.79
N ASP A 4 -26.09 -8.64 -15.28
CA ASP A 4 -26.87 -7.71 -16.08
C ASP A 4 -26.34 -6.28 -15.91
N TYR A 5 -25.81 -5.71 -16.98
CA TYR A 5 -25.24 -4.35 -17.01
C TYR A 5 -26.23 -3.30 -17.58
N SER A 6 -27.52 -3.65 -17.73
CA SER A 6 -28.51 -2.79 -18.40
C SER A 6 -28.52 -1.36 -17.85
N ARG A 7 -28.42 -1.17 -16.52
CA ARG A 7 -28.40 0.16 -15.90
C ARG A 7 -27.15 0.97 -16.24
N GLN A 8 -26.01 0.31 -16.37
CA GLN A 8 -24.75 0.94 -16.74
C GLN A 8 -24.71 1.26 -18.24
N LEU A 9 -25.29 0.40 -19.06
CA LEU A 9 -25.38 0.59 -20.51
C LEU A 9 -26.24 1.80 -20.93
N LEU A 10 -27.17 2.26 -20.07
CA LEU A 10 -27.96 3.47 -20.32
C LEU A 10 -27.14 4.76 -20.29
N LEU A 11 -25.98 4.73 -19.67
CA LEU A 11 -25.08 5.89 -19.66
C LEU A 11 -24.44 6.06 -21.03
N LYS A 12 -24.60 7.25 -21.62
CA LYS A 12 -24.11 7.58 -22.96
C LYS A 12 -22.60 7.31 -23.13
N GLU A 13 -21.83 7.58 -22.10
CA GLU A 13 -20.39 7.41 -22.06
C GLU A 13 -19.96 5.94 -21.90
N VAL A 14 -20.88 5.07 -21.53
CA VAL A 14 -20.65 3.63 -21.40
C VAL A 14 -21.18 2.90 -22.62
N GLY A 15 -22.48 2.74 -22.75
CA GLY A 15 -23.08 1.97 -23.82
C GLY A 15 -22.46 0.57 -23.99
N LEU A 16 -22.74 -0.10 -25.07
CA LEU A 16 -22.13 -1.41 -25.37
C LEU A 16 -20.62 -1.32 -25.60
N ALA A 17 -20.17 -0.24 -26.24
CA ALA A 17 -18.74 -0.06 -26.53
C ALA A 17 -17.93 0.14 -25.25
N GLY A 18 -18.44 0.93 -24.30
CA GLY A 18 -17.78 1.11 -22.99
C GLY A 18 -17.79 -0.17 -22.17
N GLN A 19 -18.89 -0.92 -22.18
CA GLN A 19 -18.95 -2.22 -21.49
C GLN A 19 -17.92 -3.21 -22.06
N SER A 20 -17.76 -3.24 -23.37
CA SER A 20 -16.72 -4.06 -24.02
C SER A 20 -15.31 -3.64 -23.60
N LYS A 21 -15.05 -2.34 -23.45
CA LYS A 21 -13.76 -1.85 -22.92
C LYS A 21 -13.53 -2.31 -21.48
N LEU A 22 -14.53 -2.20 -20.61
CA LEU A 22 -14.44 -2.68 -19.23
C LEU A 22 -14.18 -4.20 -19.20
N ALA A 23 -14.90 -4.98 -19.99
CA ALA A 23 -14.73 -6.43 -20.06
C ALA A 23 -13.38 -6.88 -20.61
N ALA A 24 -12.71 -6.05 -21.42
CA ALA A 24 -11.34 -6.33 -21.90
C ALA A 24 -10.25 -5.84 -20.96
N ALA A 25 -10.57 -4.95 -20.02
CA ALA A 25 -9.61 -4.28 -19.17
C ALA A 25 -9.05 -5.17 -18.05
N ARG A 26 -7.81 -4.88 -17.67
CA ARG A 26 -7.07 -5.51 -16.57
C ARG A 26 -6.68 -4.43 -15.55
N VAL A 27 -7.09 -4.59 -14.30
CA VAL A 27 -6.78 -3.65 -13.22
C VAL A 27 -6.01 -4.35 -12.11
N LEU A 28 -4.88 -3.78 -11.69
CA LEU A 28 -4.13 -4.23 -10.53
C LEU A 28 -4.58 -3.45 -9.30
N VAL A 29 -5.05 -4.14 -8.28
CA VAL A 29 -5.40 -3.56 -6.97
C VAL A 29 -4.33 -3.95 -5.98
N VAL A 30 -3.58 -2.96 -5.47
CA VAL A 30 -2.50 -3.15 -4.51
C VAL A 30 -3.03 -2.85 -3.12
N GLY A 31 -3.27 -3.89 -2.33
CA GLY A 31 -3.93 -3.85 -1.04
C GLY A 31 -5.42 -4.18 -1.11
N ALA A 32 -5.84 -5.18 -0.34
CA ALA A 32 -7.23 -5.62 -0.22
C ALA A 32 -7.84 -5.22 1.14
N GLY A 33 -7.42 -4.06 1.67
CA GLY A 33 -7.85 -3.49 2.94
C GLY A 33 -9.12 -2.63 2.84
N GLY A 34 -9.16 -1.55 3.63
CA GLY A 34 -10.32 -0.65 3.71
C GLY A 34 -10.62 0.11 2.42
N LEU A 35 -9.58 0.51 1.67
CA LEU A 35 -9.70 1.08 0.33
C LEU A 35 -10.01 0.01 -0.72
N GLY A 36 -9.30 -1.12 -0.67
CA GLY A 36 -9.41 -2.20 -1.65
C GLY A 36 -10.77 -2.89 -1.63
N SER A 37 -11.42 -3.01 -0.48
CA SER A 37 -12.75 -3.63 -0.36
C SER A 37 -13.78 -3.03 -1.32
N PRO A 38 -14.11 -1.74 -1.27
CA PRO A 38 -15.05 -1.14 -2.20
C PRO A 38 -14.52 -1.06 -3.63
N VAL A 39 -13.21 -0.86 -3.85
CA VAL A 39 -12.61 -0.88 -5.19
C VAL A 39 -12.94 -2.21 -5.88
N LEU A 40 -12.66 -3.33 -5.22
CA LEU A 40 -12.89 -4.67 -5.77
C LEU A 40 -14.38 -4.93 -6.01
N GLN A 41 -15.25 -4.53 -5.08
CA GLN A 41 -16.69 -4.70 -5.21
C GLN A 41 -17.26 -3.96 -6.44
N TYR A 42 -16.89 -2.67 -6.59
CA TYR A 42 -17.43 -1.86 -7.70
C TYR A 42 -16.83 -2.23 -9.06
N LEU A 43 -15.53 -2.54 -9.13
CA LEU A 43 -14.92 -2.98 -10.39
C LEU A 43 -15.45 -4.35 -10.83
N ALA A 44 -15.66 -5.27 -9.89
CA ALA A 44 -16.31 -6.55 -10.16
C ALA A 44 -17.75 -6.35 -10.64
N GLY A 45 -18.54 -5.55 -9.92
CA GLY A 45 -19.93 -5.24 -10.30
C GLY A 45 -20.05 -4.57 -11.66
N ALA A 46 -19.08 -3.73 -12.04
CA ALA A 46 -19.01 -3.08 -13.33
C ALA A 46 -18.57 -4.00 -14.48
N GLY A 47 -18.08 -5.20 -14.18
CA GLY A 47 -17.65 -6.17 -15.19
C GLY A 47 -16.28 -5.85 -15.79
N VAL A 48 -15.34 -5.37 -14.98
CA VAL A 48 -13.92 -5.27 -15.38
C VAL A 48 -13.39 -6.69 -15.60
N GLY A 49 -12.79 -6.94 -16.77
CA GLY A 49 -12.51 -8.30 -17.24
C GLY A 49 -11.50 -9.07 -16.38
N CYS A 50 -10.52 -8.39 -15.79
CA CYS A 50 -9.53 -9.02 -14.93
C CYS A 50 -9.12 -8.11 -13.77
N LEU A 51 -9.10 -8.66 -12.55
CA LEU A 51 -8.61 -8.00 -11.35
C LEU A 51 -7.40 -8.77 -10.79
N GLY A 52 -6.21 -8.18 -10.93
CA GLY A 52 -5.03 -8.58 -10.16
C GLY A 52 -5.18 -8.04 -8.74
N ILE A 53 -5.01 -8.89 -7.74
CA ILE A 53 -5.20 -8.53 -6.33
C ILE A 53 -3.95 -8.93 -5.56
N ILE A 54 -3.19 -7.98 -5.05
CA ILE A 54 -1.97 -8.26 -4.30
C ILE A 54 -2.09 -7.76 -2.86
N ASP A 55 -1.93 -8.66 -1.90
CA ASP A 55 -1.94 -8.40 -0.46
C ASP A 55 -1.27 -9.57 0.27
N ALA A 56 -0.28 -9.30 1.10
CA ALA A 56 0.46 -10.31 1.86
C ALA A 56 -0.14 -10.62 3.24
N ASP A 57 -1.20 -9.89 3.63
CA ASP A 57 -1.76 -10.01 4.98
C ASP A 57 -2.76 -11.16 5.09
N THR A 58 -2.90 -11.65 6.31
CA THR A 58 -4.06 -12.43 6.74
C THR A 58 -5.12 -11.54 7.36
N LEU A 59 -6.38 -11.97 7.28
CA LEU A 59 -7.49 -11.23 7.87
C LEU A 59 -7.44 -11.30 9.40
N HIS A 60 -7.52 -10.13 10.05
CA HIS A 60 -7.59 -10.01 11.50
C HIS A 60 -8.96 -9.47 11.94
N PRO A 61 -9.49 -9.82 13.13
CA PRO A 61 -10.78 -9.30 13.61
C PRO A 61 -10.90 -7.78 13.59
N SER A 62 -9.82 -7.06 13.91
CA SER A 62 -9.75 -5.59 13.87
C SER A 62 -9.90 -4.98 12.48
N ASN A 63 -9.91 -5.78 11.41
CA ASN A 63 -10.09 -5.31 10.05
C ASN A 63 -11.57 -5.15 9.67
N LEU A 64 -12.47 -5.95 10.25
CA LEU A 64 -13.84 -6.12 9.81
C LEU A 64 -14.67 -4.82 9.81
N HIS A 65 -14.39 -3.89 10.73
CA HIS A 65 -15.11 -2.61 10.81
C HIS A 65 -14.93 -1.70 9.58
N ARG A 66 -13.88 -1.95 8.75
CA ARG A 66 -13.56 -1.15 7.57
C ARG A 66 -13.29 -1.95 6.30
N GLN A 67 -13.35 -3.26 6.36
CA GLN A 67 -13.11 -4.18 5.23
C GLN A 67 -14.33 -5.06 4.98
N PRO A 68 -15.46 -4.49 4.51
CA PRO A 68 -16.76 -5.15 4.46
C PRO A 68 -16.87 -6.27 3.41
N ILE A 69 -15.84 -6.49 2.62
CA ILE A 69 -15.76 -7.59 1.67
C ILE A 69 -15.55 -8.96 2.37
N TYR A 70 -15.16 -8.95 3.64
CA TYR A 70 -14.84 -10.14 4.45
C TYR A 70 -15.86 -10.38 5.55
N ALA A 71 -15.88 -11.61 6.07
CA ALA A 71 -16.72 -12.04 7.18
C ALA A 71 -15.88 -12.51 8.37
N LEU A 72 -16.49 -12.57 9.57
CA LEU A 72 -15.83 -13.04 10.79
C LEU A 72 -15.29 -14.49 10.64
N ALA A 73 -15.98 -15.33 9.88
CA ALA A 73 -15.55 -16.69 9.59
C ALA A 73 -14.29 -16.81 8.73
N ASP A 74 -13.84 -15.70 8.13
CA ASP A 74 -12.65 -15.66 7.26
C ASP A 74 -11.37 -15.30 8.02
N VAL A 75 -11.46 -14.99 9.31
CA VAL A 75 -10.29 -14.58 10.14
C VAL A 75 -9.18 -15.64 10.08
N GLY A 76 -7.94 -15.16 9.93
CA GLY A 76 -6.74 -15.99 9.80
C GLY A 76 -6.42 -16.47 8.39
N ARG A 77 -7.27 -16.19 7.39
CA ARG A 77 -7.04 -16.59 5.99
C ARG A 77 -6.43 -15.44 5.19
N SER A 78 -5.78 -15.77 4.06
CA SER A 78 -5.18 -14.80 3.14
C SER A 78 -6.20 -13.80 2.60
N LYS A 79 -5.90 -12.49 2.71
CA LYS A 79 -6.76 -11.42 2.18
C LYS A 79 -6.85 -11.47 0.66
N ALA A 80 -5.75 -11.73 -0.04
CA ALA A 80 -5.75 -11.83 -1.50
C ALA A 80 -6.69 -12.94 -1.99
N ALA A 81 -6.61 -14.13 -1.39
CA ALA A 81 -7.47 -15.26 -1.74
C ALA A 81 -8.95 -15.00 -1.41
N LEU A 82 -9.24 -14.42 -0.23
CA LEU A 82 -10.59 -14.07 0.19
C LEU A 82 -11.22 -13.00 -0.71
N ALA A 83 -10.44 -11.97 -1.07
CA ALA A 83 -10.89 -10.92 -1.97
C ALA A 83 -11.21 -11.46 -3.36
N ALA A 84 -10.37 -12.35 -3.90
CA ALA A 84 -10.64 -13.02 -5.16
C ALA A 84 -11.94 -13.85 -5.11
N ALA A 85 -12.15 -14.60 -4.04
CA ALA A 85 -13.38 -15.36 -3.83
C ALA A 85 -14.63 -14.45 -3.72
N ALA A 86 -14.49 -13.30 -3.07
CA ALA A 86 -15.59 -12.32 -2.97
C ALA A 86 -15.92 -11.70 -4.33
N VAL A 87 -14.91 -11.33 -5.14
CA VAL A 87 -15.10 -10.87 -6.53
C VAL A 87 -15.85 -11.90 -7.35
N GLN A 88 -15.48 -13.19 -7.27
CA GLN A 88 -16.14 -14.27 -7.99
C GLN A 88 -17.61 -14.46 -7.57
N LYS A 89 -17.95 -14.20 -6.31
CA LYS A 89 -19.35 -14.22 -5.84
C LYS A 89 -20.17 -13.05 -6.38
N ILE A 90 -19.55 -11.87 -6.53
CA ILE A 90 -20.21 -10.68 -7.10
C ILE A 90 -20.42 -10.86 -8.60
N ASN A 91 -19.37 -11.28 -9.30
CA ASN A 91 -19.39 -11.41 -10.75
C ASN A 91 -18.48 -12.56 -11.23
N PRO A 92 -19.03 -13.74 -11.51
CA PRO A 92 -18.26 -14.89 -11.97
C PRO A 92 -17.57 -14.70 -13.34
N ALA A 93 -17.98 -13.70 -14.13
CA ALA A 93 -17.37 -13.40 -15.41
C ALA A 93 -16.03 -12.64 -15.28
N VAL A 94 -15.74 -12.05 -14.12
CA VAL A 94 -14.50 -11.34 -13.85
C VAL A 94 -13.39 -12.33 -13.49
N ARG A 95 -12.32 -12.35 -14.24
CA ARG A 95 -11.14 -13.14 -13.89
C ARG A 95 -10.40 -12.50 -12.72
N THR A 96 -9.95 -13.30 -11.78
CA THR A 96 -9.14 -12.85 -10.64
C THR A 96 -7.74 -13.46 -10.67
N GLU A 97 -6.72 -12.67 -10.35
CA GLU A 97 -5.33 -13.10 -10.21
C GLU A 97 -4.85 -12.71 -8.79
N PRO A 98 -5.10 -13.58 -7.78
CA PRO A 98 -4.66 -13.29 -6.42
C PRO A 98 -3.15 -13.54 -6.26
N HIS A 99 -2.45 -12.59 -5.64
CA HIS A 99 -1.04 -12.67 -5.29
C HIS A 99 -0.91 -12.51 -3.77
N ASP A 100 -0.70 -13.62 -3.06
CA ASP A 100 -0.52 -13.67 -1.60
C ASP A 100 0.94 -13.38 -1.24
N VAL A 101 1.41 -12.21 -1.67
CA VAL A 101 2.78 -11.72 -1.48
C VAL A 101 2.78 -10.20 -1.35
N GLY A 102 3.87 -9.64 -0.81
CA GLY A 102 4.07 -8.19 -0.78
C GLY A 102 4.27 -7.61 -2.18
N PHE A 103 3.82 -6.37 -2.37
CA PHE A 103 4.18 -5.59 -3.55
C PHE A 103 5.56 -4.98 -3.31
N ASP A 104 6.58 -5.50 -3.99
CA ASP A 104 7.99 -5.17 -3.81
C ASP A 104 8.70 -4.88 -5.13
N ALA A 105 9.98 -4.56 -5.06
CA ALA A 105 10.77 -4.19 -6.23
C ALA A 105 10.94 -5.31 -7.25
N ASP A 106 10.87 -6.58 -6.83
CA ASP A 106 11.09 -7.74 -7.68
C ASP A 106 9.85 -8.03 -8.54
N ASN A 107 8.64 -7.80 -8.01
CA ASN A 107 7.39 -8.10 -8.71
C ASN A 107 6.68 -6.86 -9.29
N ALA A 108 6.93 -5.66 -8.76
CA ALA A 108 6.17 -4.45 -9.06
C ALA A 108 6.10 -4.13 -10.55
N LEU A 109 7.24 -4.08 -11.24
CA LEU A 109 7.29 -3.65 -12.64
C LEU A 109 6.58 -4.66 -13.56
N ALA A 110 6.73 -5.95 -13.29
CA ALA A 110 6.09 -7.01 -14.07
C ALA A 110 4.56 -6.96 -13.91
N LEU A 111 4.08 -6.84 -12.67
CA LEU A 111 2.66 -6.73 -12.36
C LEU A 111 2.03 -5.49 -12.98
N VAL A 112 2.68 -4.32 -12.83
CA VAL A 112 2.17 -3.07 -13.40
C VAL A 112 2.12 -3.12 -14.94
N ARG A 113 3.11 -3.70 -15.60
CA ARG A 113 3.11 -3.86 -17.07
C ARG A 113 1.99 -4.76 -17.58
N ALA A 114 1.62 -5.76 -16.81
CA ALA A 114 0.57 -6.72 -17.15
C ALA A 114 -0.86 -6.16 -17.03
N HIS A 115 -1.04 -4.94 -16.50
CA HIS A 115 -2.33 -4.32 -16.25
C HIS A 115 -2.45 -2.95 -16.93
N ASP A 116 -3.68 -2.53 -17.20
CA ASP A 116 -3.98 -1.25 -17.86
C ASP A 116 -4.01 -0.07 -16.89
N VAL A 117 -4.44 -0.32 -15.65
CA VAL A 117 -4.51 0.66 -14.56
C VAL A 117 -4.06 0.00 -13.26
N VAL A 118 -3.37 0.75 -12.41
CA VAL A 118 -3.02 0.34 -11.04
C VAL A 118 -3.81 1.18 -10.05
N VAL A 119 -4.41 0.53 -9.05
CA VAL A 119 -5.12 1.21 -7.96
C VAL A 119 -4.35 0.99 -6.66
N ASP A 120 -3.88 2.08 -6.09
CA ASP A 120 -3.18 2.07 -4.82
C ASP A 120 -4.15 2.07 -3.65
N CYS A 121 -4.31 0.91 -3.04
CA CYS A 121 -5.10 0.70 -1.82
C CYS A 121 -4.21 0.37 -0.61
N SER A 122 -2.92 0.71 -0.69
CA SER A 122 -1.94 0.51 0.39
C SER A 122 -2.09 1.55 1.50
N ASP A 123 -1.62 1.20 2.68
CA ASP A 123 -1.65 2.03 3.90
C ASP A 123 -0.27 2.57 4.31
N ASN A 124 0.73 2.44 3.43
CA ASN A 124 2.10 2.86 3.72
C ASN A 124 2.75 3.59 2.54
N PHE A 125 3.63 4.52 2.87
CA PHE A 125 4.29 5.37 1.87
C PHE A 125 5.23 4.58 0.95
N ARG A 126 5.92 3.59 1.47
CA ARG A 126 6.84 2.78 0.68
C ARG A 126 6.16 2.11 -0.50
N THR A 127 5.07 1.39 -0.27
CA THR A 127 4.29 0.74 -1.32
C THR A 127 3.71 1.77 -2.28
N LYS A 128 3.19 2.87 -1.78
CA LYS A 128 2.63 3.96 -2.58
C LYS A 128 3.67 4.56 -3.55
N PHE A 129 4.88 4.83 -3.08
CA PHE A 129 5.96 5.34 -3.94
C PHE A 129 6.46 4.29 -4.92
N LEU A 130 6.53 3.02 -4.53
CA LEU A 130 6.88 1.94 -5.44
C LEU A 130 5.84 1.75 -6.56
N ILE A 131 4.55 1.88 -6.24
CA ILE A 131 3.47 1.90 -7.24
C ILE A 131 3.68 3.07 -8.21
N ASN A 132 3.92 4.29 -7.70
CA ASN A 132 4.19 5.44 -8.54
C ASN A 132 5.36 5.20 -9.48
N ASP A 133 6.48 4.76 -8.94
CA ASP A 133 7.72 4.58 -9.70
C ASP A 133 7.55 3.51 -10.78
N SER A 134 6.91 2.40 -10.43
CA SER A 134 6.58 1.33 -11.38
C SER A 134 5.60 1.79 -12.45
N ALA A 135 4.57 2.56 -12.08
CA ALA A 135 3.59 3.11 -13.01
C ALA A 135 4.23 4.10 -14.01
N VAL A 136 5.13 4.96 -13.52
CA VAL A 136 5.91 5.89 -14.38
C VAL A 136 6.79 5.12 -15.36
N LEU A 137 7.57 4.13 -14.87
CA LEU A 137 8.46 3.31 -15.70
C LEU A 137 7.70 2.42 -16.69
N ALA A 138 6.56 1.87 -16.28
CA ALA A 138 5.70 1.06 -17.13
C ALA A 138 4.81 1.89 -18.07
N ARG A 139 4.74 3.22 -17.88
CA ARG A 139 3.81 4.13 -18.56
C ARG A 139 2.36 3.70 -18.43
N ARG A 140 1.96 3.33 -17.20
CA ARG A 140 0.59 2.94 -16.86
C ARG A 140 -0.04 3.98 -15.94
N PRO A 141 -1.32 4.32 -16.13
CA PRO A 141 -2.03 5.19 -15.20
C PRO A 141 -2.16 4.52 -13.83
N ALA A 142 -2.16 5.36 -12.78
CA ALA A 142 -2.36 4.91 -11.41
C ALA A 142 -3.33 5.84 -10.65
N VAL A 143 -4.17 5.24 -9.80
CA VAL A 143 -5.12 5.94 -8.95
C VAL A 143 -4.67 5.80 -7.51
N PHE A 144 -4.28 6.91 -6.89
CA PHE A 144 -3.77 6.96 -5.52
C PHE A 144 -4.82 7.51 -4.56
N ALA A 145 -4.96 6.89 -3.39
CA ALA A 145 -5.67 7.47 -2.26
C ALA A 145 -4.88 7.30 -0.97
N SER A 146 -5.05 8.23 -0.04
CA SER A 146 -4.56 8.14 1.33
C SER A 146 -5.64 8.61 2.27
N VAL A 147 -5.76 7.97 3.42
CA VAL A 147 -6.76 8.28 4.44
C VAL A 147 -6.07 8.39 5.80
N TYR A 148 -6.48 9.38 6.58
CA TYR A 148 -6.03 9.58 7.94
C TYR A 148 -7.21 10.06 8.80
N GLN A 149 -7.61 9.28 9.81
CA GLN A 149 -8.75 9.57 10.67
C GLN A 149 -10.05 9.85 9.89
N TYR A 150 -10.42 11.11 9.71
CA TYR A 150 -11.62 11.57 9.02
C TYR A 150 -11.30 12.23 7.67
N GLU A 151 -10.04 12.35 7.32
CA GLU A 151 -9.58 13.05 6.13
C GLU A 151 -8.99 12.08 5.12
N GLY A 152 -8.92 12.51 3.88
CA GLY A 152 -8.20 11.78 2.87
C GLY A 152 -7.95 12.62 1.63
N GLN A 153 -7.13 12.04 0.78
CA GLN A 153 -6.75 12.63 -0.51
C GLN A 153 -6.79 11.60 -1.61
N ILE A 154 -7.09 12.07 -2.82
CA ILE A 154 -7.10 11.23 -4.01
C ILE A 154 -6.52 11.99 -5.20
N GLN A 155 -5.73 11.29 -6.02
CA GLN A 155 -5.15 11.80 -7.25
C GLN A 155 -5.00 10.70 -8.29
N VAL A 156 -4.85 11.11 -9.55
CA VAL A 156 -4.61 10.22 -10.68
C VAL A 156 -3.31 10.61 -11.36
N TYR A 157 -2.42 9.65 -11.53
CA TYR A 157 -1.29 9.74 -12.45
C TYR A 157 -1.70 9.22 -13.83
N ARG A 158 -1.38 9.98 -14.86
CA ARG A 158 -1.47 9.55 -16.25
C ARG A 158 -0.10 9.75 -16.94
N PRO A 159 0.31 8.80 -17.80
CA PRO A 159 1.64 8.83 -18.41
C PRO A 159 1.85 9.92 -19.48
N GLU A 160 0.86 10.76 -19.74
CA GLU A 160 0.98 11.89 -20.68
C GLU A 160 1.91 12.98 -20.14
N ALA A 161 2.53 13.70 -21.07
CA ALA A 161 3.61 14.64 -20.79
C ALA A 161 3.28 15.81 -19.85
N THR A 162 2.02 16.08 -19.57
CA THR A 162 1.57 17.25 -18.80
C THR A 162 1.17 16.95 -17.35
N HIS A 163 1.08 15.67 -16.96
CA HIS A 163 0.53 15.31 -15.66
C HIS A 163 1.63 15.04 -14.62
N ALA A 164 1.45 15.59 -13.42
CA ALA A 164 2.30 15.34 -12.27
C ALA A 164 2.20 13.88 -11.81
N CYS A 165 3.32 13.24 -11.49
CA CYS A 165 3.35 11.98 -10.75
C CYS A 165 3.38 12.27 -9.25
N LEU A 166 3.28 11.22 -8.41
CA LEU A 166 3.32 11.38 -6.95
C LEU A 166 4.58 12.13 -6.48
N ARG A 167 5.75 11.85 -7.08
CA ARG A 167 7.02 12.52 -6.74
C ARG A 167 7.09 13.99 -7.16
N CYS A 168 6.19 14.46 -8.00
CA CYS A 168 6.07 15.89 -8.27
C CYS A 168 5.47 16.64 -7.09
N ILE A 169 4.57 16.00 -6.36
CA ILE A 169 3.91 16.57 -5.16
C ILE A 169 4.76 16.27 -3.92
N TRP A 170 5.20 15.02 -3.78
CA TRP A 170 5.99 14.50 -2.68
C TRP A 170 7.30 13.93 -3.22
N PRO A 171 8.41 14.70 -3.25
CA PRO A 171 9.68 14.24 -3.87
C PRO A 171 10.25 12.99 -3.23
N GLU A 172 10.13 12.91 -1.92
CA GLU A 172 10.64 11.83 -1.10
C GLU A 172 9.48 11.19 -0.33
N ALA A 173 9.58 9.88 -0.15
CA ALA A 173 8.67 9.17 0.74
C ALA A 173 8.90 9.67 2.16
N THR A 174 7.83 10.07 2.83
CA THR A 174 7.87 10.27 4.29
C THR A 174 8.25 8.94 4.93
N GLN A 175 9.12 8.95 5.93
CA GLN A 175 9.50 7.72 6.62
C GLN A 175 8.26 7.13 7.29
N ASP A 176 8.03 5.82 7.05
CA ASP A 176 6.97 5.10 7.72
C ASP A 176 7.18 5.17 9.24
N GLY A 177 6.17 5.61 9.98
CA GLY A 177 6.23 5.82 11.44
C GLY A 177 6.48 7.26 11.89
N VAL A 178 6.82 8.20 11.00
CA VAL A 178 6.89 9.64 11.31
C VAL A 178 5.50 10.28 11.21
N VAL A 179 4.70 9.82 10.27
CA VAL A 179 3.26 10.15 10.17
C VAL A 179 2.50 8.89 10.57
N GLY A 180 1.69 8.98 11.63
CA GLY A 180 0.89 7.83 12.10
C GLY A 180 0.09 7.21 10.97
N ASN A 181 0.06 5.87 10.91
CA ASN A 181 -0.77 5.15 9.96
C ASN A 181 -2.20 4.96 10.52
N CYS A 182 -3.15 4.53 9.68
CA CYS A 182 -4.54 4.30 10.10
C CYS A 182 -4.69 3.31 11.25
N ALA A 183 -3.72 2.42 11.47
CA ALA A 183 -3.73 1.46 12.57
C ALA A 183 -3.40 2.11 13.93
N GLU A 184 -2.61 3.18 13.91
CA GLU A 184 -2.19 3.91 15.11
C GLU A 184 -3.11 5.12 15.40
N ALA A 185 -3.58 5.80 14.35
CA ALA A 185 -4.40 7.01 14.47
C ALA A 185 -5.92 6.73 14.60
N GLY A 186 -6.34 5.50 14.27
CA GLY A 186 -7.76 5.16 14.15
C GLY A 186 -8.40 5.69 12.86
N VAL A 187 -9.50 5.09 12.44
CA VAL A 187 -10.27 5.50 11.26
C VAL A 187 -11.71 5.00 11.35
N LEU A 188 -12.68 5.81 10.94
CA LEU A 188 -14.06 5.33 10.74
C LEU A 188 -14.14 4.55 9.42
N GLY A 189 -14.71 3.34 9.45
CA GLY A 189 -14.81 2.45 8.28
C GLY A 189 -15.37 3.09 7.01
N PRO A 190 -16.43 3.93 7.05
CA PRO A 190 -16.93 4.63 5.88
C PRO A 190 -15.93 5.58 5.20
N VAL A 191 -14.93 6.10 5.91
CA VAL A 191 -13.96 7.03 5.33
C VAL A 191 -13.10 6.36 4.25
N PRO A 192 -12.33 5.27 4.52
CA PRO A 192 -11.67 4.53 3.46
C PRO A 192 -12.67 3.94 2.46
N GLY A 193 -13.89 3.59 2.89
CA GLY A 193 -14.97 3.15 2.01
C GLY A 193 -15.29 4.17 0.92
N ALA A 194 -15.49 5.43 1.28
CA ALA A 194 -15.79 6.53 0.36
C ALA A 194 -14.63 6.77 -0.63
N PHE A 195 -13.38 6.80 -0.14
CA PHE A 195 -12.21 6.95 -1.01
C PHE A 195 -12.02 5.78 -1.97
N GLY A 196 -12.27 4.54 -1.52
CA GLY A 196 -12.23 3.38 -2.42
C GLY A 196 -13.33 3.41 -3.48
N CYS A 197 -14.54 3.90 -3.17
CA CYS A 197 -15.57 4.14 -4.17
C CYS A 197 -15.13 5.19 -5.20
N LEU A 198 -14.48 6.27 -4.76
CA LEU A 198 -13.92 7.28 -5.67
C LEU A 198 -12.77 6.71 -6.52
N GLN A 199 -11.90 5.86 -5.95
CA GLN A 199 -10.86 5.17 -6.72
C GLN A 199 -11.47 4.25 -7.80
N ALA A 200 -12.51 3.49 -7.47
CA ALA A 200 -13.21 2.65 -8.44
C ALA A 200 -13.81 3.49 -9.58
N LEU A 201 -14.48 4.60 -9.23
CA LEU A 201 -15.05 5.53 -10.21
C LEU A 201 -13.97 6.11 -11.14
N LEU A 202 -12.85 6.60 -10.59
CA LEU A 202 -11.75 7.17 -11.37
C LEU A 202 -11.08 6.11 -12.25
N THR A 203 -10.95 4.88 -11.76
CA THR A 203 -10.45 3.74 -12.54
C THR A 203 -11.36 3.46 -13.74
N MET A 204 -12.66 3.40 -13.54
CA MET A 204 -13.63 3.23 -14.64
C MET A 204 -13.56 4.40 -15.63
N LYS A 205 -13.47 5.64 -15.16
CA LYS A 205 -13.31 6.82 -16.02
C LYS A 205 -12.04 6.77 -16.86
N LEU A 206 -10.92 6.28 -16.30
CA LEU A 206 -9.67 6.05 -17.05
C LEU A 206 -9.88 5.00 -18.16
N LEU A 207 -10.45 3.85 -17.83
CA LEU A 207 -10.69 2.75 -18.78
C LEU A 207 -11.63 3.14 -19.91
N LEU A 208 -12.65 3.93 -19.60
CA LEU A 208 -13.64 4.42 -20.57
C LEU A 208 -13.16 5.63 -21.38
N GLY A 209 -12.08 6.30 -20.96
CA GLY A 209 -11.60 7.55 -21.58
C GLY A 209 -12.50 8.75 -21.26
N MET A 210 -13.22 8.72 -20.14
CA MET A 210 -14.15 9.80 -19.75
C MET A 210 -13.38 11.04 -19.25
N PRO A 211 -13.93 12.26 -19.34
CA PRO A 211 -13.33 13.46 -18.79
C PRO A 211 -13.37 13.52 -17.25
N GLY A 212 -12.67 14.50 -16.67
CA GLY A 212 -12.69 14.75 -15.21
C GLY A 212 -12.07 13.63 -14.39
N GLN A 213 -10.85 13.21 -14.76
CA GLN A 213 -10.14 12.08 -14.15
C GLN A 213 -9.19 12.50 -13.02
N LEU A 214 -9.22 13.76 -12.56
CA LEU A 214 -8.29 14.34 -11.56
C LEU A 214 -6.80 14.21 -11.95
N ALA A 215 -6.49 14.09 -13.23
CA ALA A 215 -5.11 14.05 -13.70
C ALA A 215 -4.47 15.45 -13.58
N GLY A 216 -3.36 15.55 -12.84
CA GLY A 216 -2.74 16.83 -12.50
C GLY A 216 -3.46 17.62 -11.41
N GLU A 217 -4.36 16.99 -10.67
CA GLU A 217 -5.07 17.57 -9.54
C GLU A 217 -4.99 16.64 -8.32
N LEU A 218 -4.98 17.24 -7.12
CA LEU A 218 -5.10 16.56 -5.84
C LEU A 218 -6.43 16.99 -5.20
N LEU A 219 -7.32 16.05 -4.94
CA LEU A 219 -8.58 16.29 -4.24
C LEU A 219 -8.39 15.91 -2.77
N LEU A 220 -8.60 16.87 -1.88
CA LEU A 220 -8.60 16.70 -0.42
C LEU A 220 -10.05 16.73 0.07
N MET A 221 -10.41 15.85 0.97
CA MET A 221 -11.73 15.80 1.60
C MET A 221 -11.59 15.59 3.10
N ASP A 222 -12.28 16.42 3.85
CA ASP A 222 -12.45 16.30 5.31
C ASP A 222 -13.91 15.90 5.60
N PHE A 223 -14.14 14.70 6.12
CA PHE A 223 -15.48 14.20 6.45
C PHE A 223 -16.01 14.66 7.80
N MET A 224 -15.20 15.36 8.61
CA MET A 224 -15.73 16.02 9.82
C MET A 224 -16.52 17.28 9.46
N SER A 225 -15.99 18.06 8.52
CA SER A 225 -16.60 19.32 8.05
C SER A 225 -17.29 19.19 6.69
N PHE A 226 -17.07 18.08 5.97
CA PHE A 226 -17.43 17.89 4.56
C PHE A 226 -16.78 18.91 3.61
N ALA A 227 -15.70 19.56 4.05
CA ALA A 227 -14.93 20.43 3.19
C ALA A 227 -14.20 19.63 2.09
N THR A 228 -14.20 20.20 0.90
CA THR A 228 -13.53 19.61 -0.25
C THR A 228 -12.66 20.66 -0.91
N THR A 229 -11.37 20.36 -1.08
CA THR A 229 -10.41 21.27 -1.70
C THR A 229 -9.74 20.55 -2.87
N LYS A 230 -9.68 21.23 -4.03
CA LYS A 230 -8.99 20.76 -5.22
C LYS A 230 -7.76 21.61 -5.45
N LEU A 231 -6.59 21.01 -5.44
CA LEU A 231 -5.31 21.65 -5.70
C LEU A 231 -4.77 21.21 -7.06
N LYS A 232 -4.21 22.14 -7.83
CA LYS A 232 -3.48 21.81 -9.05
C LYS A 232 -2.09 21.29 -8.69
N ALA A 233 -1.74 20.13 -9.23
CA ALA A 233 -0.43 19.53 -9.07
C ALA A 233 0.44 19.89 -10.28
N ALA A 234 1.39 20.78 -10.07
CA ALA A 234 2.37 21.13 -11.10
C ALA A 234 3.42 20.02 -11.23
N ARG A 235 3.85 19.80 -12.46
CA ARG A 235 4.94 18.89 -12.76
C ARG A 235 6.27 19.53 -12.39
N ARG A 236 7.17 18.76 -11.74
CA ARG A 236 8.53 19.25 -11.41
C ARG A 236 9.45 19.15 -12.60
N ASP A 237 10.46 20.03 -12.63
CA ASP A 237 11.58 19.92 -13.56
C ASP A 237 12.26 18.54 -13.42
N GLY A 238 12.63 17.94 -14.54
CA GLY A 238 13.17 16.58 -14.56
C GLY A 238 12.16 15.44 -14.46
N CYS A 239 10.88 15.75 -14.22
CA CYS A 239 9.80 14.78 -14.37
C CYS A 239 9.30 14.83 -15.83
N ALA A 240 9.97 14.17 -16.76
CA ALA A 240 9.62 14.18 -18.17
C ALA A 240 9.21 12.80 -18.65
N ALA A 241 8.09 12.69 -19.40
CA ALA A 241 7.84 11.44 -20.12
C ALA A 241 9.00 11.17 -21.09
N PRO A 242 9.59 9.95 -21.11
CA PRO A 242 9.07 8.73 -20.50
C PRO A 242 9.56 8.40 -19.09
N GLY A 243 10.07 9.34 -18.28
CA GLY A 243 10.62 9.05 -16.96
C GLY A 243 10.53 10.19 -15.97
N CYS A 244 11.04 9.98 -14.78
CA CYS A 244 11.21 10.97 -13.73
C CYS A 244 12.64 10.86 -13.18
N ALA A 245 13.38 11.96 -13.16
CA ALA A 245 14.77 11.97 -12.68
C ALA A 245 14.92 11.58 -11.21
N LEU A 246 13.83 11.62 -10.43
CA LEU A 246 13.80 11.15 -9.05
C LEU A 246 13.66 9.61 -8.94
N ILE A 247 13.29 8.93 -10.04
CA ILE A 247 13.20 7.46 -10.07
C ILE A 247 14.52 6.93 -10.63
N ARG A 248 15.43 6.55 -9.75
CA ARG A 248 16.75 6.04 -10.13
C ARG A 248 16.75 4.53 -10.39
N SER A 249 15.99 3.78 -9.60
CA SER A 249 15.78 2.34 -9.79
C SER A 249 14.62 1.89 -8.90
N LEU A 250 14.01 0.74 -9.24
CA LEU A 250 13.16 -0.02 -8.33
C LEU A 250 14.04 -0.98 -7.53
N ALA A 251 15.19 -0.50 -7.03
CA ALA A 251 16.12 -1.38 -6.34
C ALA A 251 15.41 -2.10 -5.18
N PRO A 252 15.63 -3.41 -5.04
CA PRO A 252 15.22 -4.12 -3.84
C PRO A 252 15.83 -3.46 -2.61
N GLU A 253 15.27 -3.74 -1.45
CA GLU A 253 15.87 -3.32 -0.18
C GLU A 253 17.34 -3.69 -0.15
N GLU A 254 18.16 -2.88 0.52
CA GLU A 254 19.59 -3.16 0.68
C GLU A 254 19.77 -4.63 1.11
N PRO A 255 20.51 -5.44 0.34
CA PRO A 255 20.68 -6.85 0.68
C PRO A 255 21.20 -7.00 2.11
N GLY A 256 20.54 -7.84 2.90
CA GLY A 256 20.90 -8.08 4.28
C GLY A 256 20.50 -6.99 5.29
N LEU A 257 19.64 -6.03 4.92
CA LEU A 257 19.09 -5.09 5.88
C LEU A 257 18.03 -5.73 6.78
N GLN A 258 17.23 -6.66 6.24
CA GLN A 258 16.34 -7.51 7.02
C GLN A 258 16.91 -8.93 7.12
N ILE A 259 16.83 -9.52 8.32
CA ILE A 259 17.28 -10.87 8.57
C ILE A 259 16.12 -11.68 9.15
N PRO A 260 15.71 -12.77 8.51
CA PRO A 260 14.84 -13.74 9.15
C PRO A 260 15.63 -14.53 10.18
N LEU A 261 15.05 -14.74 11.35
CA LEU A 261 15.63 -15.58 12.40
C LEU A 261 14.56 -16.54 12.93
N PRO A 262 14.95 -17.77 13.29
CA PRO A 262 14.01 -18.72 13.90
C PRO A 262 13.69 -18.37 15.37
N SER A 263 14.59 -17.69 16.07
CA SER A 263 14.43 -17.21 17.46
C SER A 263 15.36 -16.06 17.75
N LEU A 264 15.14 -15.32 18.84
CA LEU A 264 16.07 -14.28 19.30
C LEU A 264 17.42 -14.85 19.76
N ASP A 265 17.43 -16.06 20.28
CA ASP A 265 18.67 -16.76 20.71
C ASP A 265 19.61 -17.01 19.51
N ALA A 266 19.07 -17.21 18.32
CA ALA A 266 19.86 -17.34 17.09
C ALA A 266 20.63 -16.06 16.70
N ALA A 267 20.31 -14.93 17.31
CA ALA A 267 21.05 -13.66 17.16
C ALA A 267 22.18 -13.51 18.20
N ALA A 268 22.19 -14.32 19.24
CA ALA A 268 23.15 -14.22 20.34
C ALA A 268 24.60 -14.36 19.84
N GLY A 269 25.47 -13.49 20.31
CA GLY A 269 26.88 -13.46 19.90
C GLY A 269 27.15 -12.87 18.51
N ARG A 270 26.11 -12.61 17.70
CA ARG A 270 26.24 -11.98 16.38
C ARG A 270 25.81 -10.53 16.38
N PHE A 271 24.80 -10.19 17.17
CA PHE A 271 24.19 -8.87 17.20
C PHE A 271 23.89 -8.43 18.63
N VAL A 272 24.01 -7.12 18.87
CA VAL A 272 23.39 -6.48 20.03
C VAL A 272 21.92 -6.22 19.70
N LEU A 273 21.01 -6.81 20.47
CA LEU A 273 19.57 -6.65 20.26
C LEU A 273 19.10 -5.30 20.80
N VAL A 274 18.36 -4.54 20.00
CA VAL A 274 17.75 -3.26 20.39
C VAL A 274 16.27 -3.27 20.04
N ASP A 275 15.41 -3.16 21.05
CA ASP A 275 13.96 -3.06 20.86
C ASP A 275 13.56 -1.58 20.70
N VAL A 276 12.97 -1.25 19.56
CA VAL A 276 12.59 0.13 19.20
C VAL A 276 11.10 0.42 19.39
N ARG A 277 10.36 -0.46 20.09
CA ARG A 277 8.95 -0.25 20.44
C ARG A 277 8.78 0.87 21.45
N THR A 278 7.53 1.29 21.69
CA THR A 278 7.21 2.23 22.77
C THR A 278 7.46 1.59 24.15
N ALA A 279 7.53 2.41 25.19
CA ALA A 279 7.73 1.92 26.54
C ALA A 279 6.58 1.02 27.01
N GLU A 280 5.34 1.35 26.63
CA GLU A 280 4.14 0.57 26.95
C GLU A 280 4.19 -0.81 26.25
N GLU A 281 4.52 -0.86 24.96
CA GLU A 281 4.64 -2.11 24.20
C GLU A 281 5.74 -3.01 24.75
N PHE A 282 6.87 -2.42 25.11
CA PHE A 282 8.00 -3.17 25.69
C PHE A 282 7.64 -3.72 27.09
N SER A 283 7.00 -2.91 27.94
CA SER A 283 6.56 -3.33 29.28
C SER A 283 5.51 -4.43 29.22
N ALA A 284 4.60 -4.38 28.24
CA ALA A 284 3.57 -5.42 28.05
C ALA A 284 4.16 -6.77 27.60
N ARG A 285 5.23 -6.75 26.81
CA ARG A 285 5.93 -7.95 26.31
C ARG A 285 7.44 -7.68 26.25
N PRO A 286 8.18 -7.81 27.37
CA PRO A 286 9.62 -7.58 27.38
C PRO A 286 10.36 -8.56 26.47
N THR A 287 11.49 -8.12 25.90
CA THR A 287 12.44 -8.94 25.13
C THR A 287 13.82 -8.90 25.79
N PRO A 288 14.69 -9.89 25.58
CA PRO A 288 16.07 -9.89 26.10
C PRO A 288 16.96 -8.95 25.27
N SER A 289 16.61 -7.66 25.23
CA SER A 289 17.26 -6.64 24.39
C SER A 289 17.39 -5.32 25.14
N ARG A 290 18.26 -4.43 24.66
CA ARG A 290 18.25 -3.04 25.10
C ARG A 290 16.97 -2.37 24.56
N HIS A 291 16.21 -1.73 25.43
CA HIS A 291 15.07 -0.95 25.01
C HIS A 291 15.47 0.51 24.73
N ILE A 292 15.34 0.93 23.47
CA ILE A 292 15.56 2.31 23.05
C ILE A 292 14.46 2.65 22.04
N PRO A 293 13.41 3.39 22.42
CA PRO A 293 12.35 3.76 21.51
C PRO A 293 12.88 4.41 20.23
N MET A 294 12.26 4.12 19.08
CA MET A 294 12.73 4.53 17.75
C MET A 294 13.03 6.03 17.67
N ALA A 295 12.14 6.87 18.22
CA ALA A 295 12.33 8.33 18.20
C ALA A 295 13.60 8.76 18.94
N SER A 296 13.88 8.19 20.12
CA SER A 296 15.07 8.46 20.90
C SER A 296 16.33 7.96 20.18
N LEU A 297 16.28 6.77 19.60
CA LEU A 297 17.39 6.16 18.87
C LEU A 297 17.79 6.97 17.63
N LEU A 298 16.80 7.50 16.90
CA LEU A 298 17.05 8.33 15.71
C LEU A 298 17.48 9.75 16.06
N ALA A 299 17.03 10.28 17.20
CA ALA A 299 17.45 11.59 17.70
C ALA A 299 18.92 11.57 18.17
N ASP A 300 19.34 10.50 18.85
CA ASP A 300 20.70 10.33 19.35
C ASP A 300 21.24 8.93 19.01
N SER A 301 21.89 8.83 17.86
CA SER A 301 22.55 7.59 17.43
C SER A 301 23.87 7.29 18.15
N HIS A 302 24.44 8.23 18.96
CA HIS A 302 25.62 8.00 19.78
C HIS A 302 25.36 7.00 20.91
N ALA A 303 24.10 6.66 21.19
CA ALA A 303 23.73 5.55 22.07
C ALA A 303 24.21 4.18 21.55
N LEU A 304 24.63 4.08 20.28
CA LEU A 304 25.16 2.88 19.63
C LEU A 304 26.65 3.00 19.38
N ASP A 305 27.39 1.94 19.67
CA ASP A 305 28.82 1.84 19.36
C ASP A 305 29.00 1.57 17.85
N PRO A 306 29.77 2.43 17.11
CA PRO A 306 30.05 2.20 15.70
C PRO A 306 30.74 0.88 15.36
N GLY A 307 31.46 0.29 16.34
CA GLY A 307 32.16 -0.98 16.16
C GLY A 307 31.29 -2.25 16.36
N ALA A 308 30.04 -2.09 16.78
CA ALA A 308 29.16 -3.22 17.04
C ALA A 308 28.12 -3.41 15.94
N SER A 309 27.68 -4.68 15.77
CA SER A 309 26.56 -5.04 14.85
C SER A 309 25.26 -5.11 15.63
N TYR A 310 24.21 -4.46 15.14
CA TYR A 310 22.92 -4.36 15.82
C TYR A 310 21.80 -5.05 15.06
N LEU A 311 20.87 -5.67 15.80
CA LEU A 311 19.60 -6.13 15.26
C LEU A 311 18.46 -5.42 15.97
N LEU A 312 17.72 -4.62 15.22
CA LEU A 312 16.59 -3.87 15.72
C LEU A 312 15.31 -4.72 15.68
N LEU A 313 14.54 -4.65 16.77
CA LEU A 313 13.31 -5.38 16.98
C LEU A 313 12.14 -4.41 17.07
N CYS A 314 10.99 -4.75 16.45
CA CYS A 314 9.70 -4.14 16.73
C CYS A 314 8.59 -5.17 16.54
N ALA A 315 7.33 -4.80 16.72
CA ALA A 315 6.22 -5.74 16.65
C ALA A 315 6.14 -6.46 15.28
N SER A 316 6.16 -5.71 14.17
CA SER A 316 5.91 -6.22 12.80
C SER A 316 7.12 -6.10 11.85
N GLY A 317 8.29 -5.69 12.31
CA GLY A 317 9.47 -5.45 11.47
C GLY A 317 9.48 -4.08 10.75
N LYS A 318 8.38 -3.35 10.70
CA LYS A 318 8.26 -2.07 9.96
C LYS A 318 9.12 -0.96 10.59
N ARG A 319 8.91 -0.64 11.87
CA ARG A 319 9.65 0.41 12.60
C ARG A 319 11.16 0.12 12.69
N SER A 320 11.50 -1.12 13.00
CA SER A 320 12.92 -1.54 13.07
C SER A 320 13.62 -1.44 11.72
N LEU A 321 12.93 -1.75 10.61
CA LEU A 321 13.48 -1.58 9.26
C LEU A 321 13.74 -0.11 8.92
N THR A 322 12.79 0.78 9.24
CA THR A 322 12.94 2.23 9.04
C THR A 322 14.14 2.76 9.81
N ALA A 323 14.24 2.40 11.08
CA ALA A 323 15.38 2.80 11.93
C ALA A 323 16.71 2.23 11.41
N ALA A 324 16.74 0.96 10.99
CA ALA A 324 17.94 0.32 10.46
C ALA A 324 18.47 1.02 9.20
N ARG A 325 17.59 1.41 8.27
CA ARG A 325 17.97 2.17 7.07
C ARG A 325 18.63 3.49 7.42
N GLU A 326 18.01 4.24 8.31
CA GLU A 326 18.54 5.55 8.69
C GLU A 326 19.88 5.45 9.42
N LEU A 327 20.02 4.49 10.33
CA LEU A 327 21.26 4.27 11.06
C LEU A 327 22.40 3.76 10.16
N ARG A 328 22.09 2.92 9.14
CA ARG A 328 23.09 2.54 8.13
C ARG A 328 23.58 3.72 7.31
N ARG A 329 22.71 4.67 6.96
CA ARG A 329 23.13 5.91 6.28
C ARG A 329 24.08 6.74 7.13
N ARG A 330 24.00 6.60 8.45
CA ARG A 330 24.92 7.22 9.42
C ARG A 330 26.20 6.39 9.67
N GLY A 331 26.38 5.29 8.94
CA GLY A 331 27.60 4.46 8.99
C GLY A 331 27.58 3.35 10.04
N LEU A 332 26.46 3.06 10.69
CA LEU A 332 26.33 1.99 11.68
C LEU A 332 25.99 0.64 11.03
N ASP A 333 26.55 -0.47 11.52
CA ASP A 333 26.15 -1.83 11.09
C ASP A 333 24.87 -2.27 11.81
N VAL A 334 23.74 -1.96 11.20
CA VAL A 334 22.42 -2.20 11.79
C VAL A 334 21.56 -2.99 10.83
N ARG A 335 20.81 -3.93 11.37
CA ARG A 335 19.83 -4.76 10.64
C ARG A 335 18.49 -4.78 11.36
N SER A 336 17.44 -5.18 10.68
CA SER A 336 16.08 -5.33 11.23
C SER A 336 15.67 -6.80 11.23
N LEU A 337 14.98 -7.24 12.25
CA LEU A 337 14.33 -8.55 12.27
C LEU A 337 13.18 -8.58 11.26
N ALA A 338 13.27 -9.48 10.28
CA ALA A 338 12.24 -9.63 9.26
C ALA A 338 10.91 -10.07 9.89
N GLY A 339 9.80 -9.38 9.58
CA GLY A 339 8.48 -9.63 10.16
C GLY A 339 8.35 -9.31 11.65
N GLY A 340 9.44 -8.81 12.30
CA GLY A 340 9.43 -8.44 13.71
C GLY A 340 9.15 -9.59 14.67
N LEU A 341 8.76 -9.24 15.91
CA LEU A 341 8.44 -10.22 16.95
C LEU A 341 7.18 -11.05 16.65
N GLN A 342 6.31 -10.57 15.76
CA GLN A 342 5.11 -11.32 15.33
C GLN A 342 5.50 -12.54 14.49
N ALA A 343 6.51 -12.43 13.62
CA ALA A 343 6.98 -13.55 12.82
C ALA A 343 7.63 -14.65 13.69
N LEU A 344 8.35 -14.28 14.75
CA LEU A 344 8.90 -15.25 15.70
C LEU A 344 7.78 -15.99 16.45
N ALA A 345 6.77 -15.28 16.92
CA ALA A 345 5.64 -15.88 17.61
C ALA A 345 4.84 -16.85 16.72
N ALA A 346 4.74 -16.56 15.41
CA ALA A 346 4.09 -17.47 14.46
C ALA A 346 4.91 -18.74 14.21
N ALA A 347 6.25 -18.65 14.21
CA ALA A 347 7.15 -19.78 14.03
C ALA A 347 7.21 -20.73 15.26
N GLU A 348 6.94 -20.22 16.47
CA GLU A 348 6.88 -21.03 17.69
C GLU A 348 5.59 -21.84 17.81
N HIS A 349 4.56 -21.54 17.00
CA HIS A 349 3.24 -22.20 17.01
C HIS A 349 2.99 -23.06 15.75
N ALA A 350 3.95 -23.15 14.84
CA ALA A 350 3.93 -23.96 13.61
C ALA A 350 4.75 -25.24 13.79
#